data_de5d3da2454136398f4bbce894ad1777
#
_entry.id   de5d3da2454136398f4bbce894ad1777
#
_cell.length_a   1.000
_cell.length_b   1.000
_cell.length_c   1.000
_cell.angle_alpha   90.00
_cell.angle_beta   90.00
_cell.angle_gamma   90.00
#
_symmetry.space_group_name_H-M   'P 1'
#
loop_
_entity.id
_entity.type
_entity.pdbx_description
1 polymer ?
#
loop_
_entity_poly.entity_id
_entity_poly.type
_entity_poly.pdbx_seq_one_letter_code
_entity_poly.pdbx_strand_id
1 'polypeptide(L)'
;MLSRRDFLQVSMAASSLYGASGFGNWAKLAAQQKLNQNQLLEFENFGNVSLIHVTDIHAQLKPIYFREPEVNLGVGDALGQVPHITGSDFRRLYGIDDGSPAHYALTHDDFIAMADGYGRVGGLDRVATVINSIRAERPDALLLDGGDTWHGSYTCYHTQGQDMVNVMNALKPDAMTFHWEFTLGSDRVSEIVENLPFAALGQNIFDAEWDEPAELFPPYKMFERGGSKIAVIGQAFPYMPIANPGWMFPEYSFGIRDSNMQDMVDEVRSLGAELVVVLSHNGFDVDKKMAGRVSGIDVILSGHTHDALPEPVLIGKTIIIASGSNGKFVSRVDLDVQNGRMMGYKHKLIPIFSDVISPDKAVANLIDQQRAPYIKELNEVIGKSESLLYRRGNFNGTWDDLICEALIEEREADISMSPGVRWGPSIVPGQDITREDIWNVTAMTYGKAYRTEFTGEFIHIILEDVADNLFNADPYYQQGGDMVRIGGMSYKIDINKPQGSRITDMTLLKTGEKIDPSKTYIVSGWASVNENTEGPQIWDVVENYIRRNEIISIEPSNNVKVAGI
;
A
#
# COMPACT_ATOMS: atom_id res chain seq x y z
N MET A 1 17.82 -7.32 -24.26
CA MET A 1 17.46 -5.97 -23.79
C MET A 1 16.28 -5.52 -24.63
N LEU A 2 15.09 -5.78 -24.17
CA LEU A 2 13.91 -5.19 -24.78
C LEU A 2 13.79 -3.77 -24.24
N SER A 3 13.66 -2.85 -25.16
CA SER A 3 13.72 -1.42 -24.89
C SER A 3 12.39 -0.95 -24.27
N ARG A 4 12.42 0.21 -23.58
CA ARG A 4 11.29 1.06 -23.16
C ARG A 4 10.13 1.13 -24.19
N ARG A 5 10.35 0.63 -25.38
CA ARG A 5 9.44 0.68 -26.54
C ARG A 5 8.30 -0.33 -26.50
N ASP A 6 8.46 -1.48 -25.85
CA ASP A 6 7.48 -2.58 -25.97
C ASP A 6 6.27 -2.36 -25.04
N PHE A 7 6.48 -1.72 -23.87
CA PHE A 7 5.39 -1.22 -23.03
C PHE A 7 4.62 -0.07 -23.70
N LEU A 8 5.31 0.71 -24.52
CA LEU A 8 4.77 1.86 -25.25
C LEU A 8 3.98 1.47 -26.51
N GLN A 9 4.14 0.26 -27.05
CA GLN A 9 3.42 -0.13 -28.27
C GLN A 9 1.91 -0.27 -28.07
N VAL A 10 1.46 -0.53 -26.84
CA VAL A 10 0.01 -0.49 -26.52
C VAL A 10 -0.53 0.94 -26.59
N SER A 11 0.33 1.95 -26.36
CA SER A 11 -0.03 3.38 -26.39
C SER A 11 0.01 3.98 -27.81
N MET A 12 0.75 3.41 -28.77
CA MET A 12 0.96 4.01 -30.08
C MET A 12 -0.20 3.85 -31.09
N ALA A 13 -1.21 3.04 -30.79
CA ALA A 13 -2.41 2.96 -31.65
C ALA A 13 -3.34 4.18 -31.52
N ALA A 14 -3.14 5.02 -30.50
CA ALA A 14 -4.02 6.14 -30.18
C ALA A 14 -3.59 7.52 -30.78
N SER A 15 -2.38 7.63 -31.33
CA SER A 15 -1.80 8.96 -31.66
C SER A 15 -2.07 9.51 -33.06
N SER A 16 -2.95 8.92 -33.88
CA SER A 16 -3.11 9.33 -35.29
C SER A 16 -4.33 10.20 -35.63
N LEU A 17 -5.04 10.78 -34.62
CA LEU A 17 -6.20 11.66 -34.90
C LEU A 17 -6.17 12.94 -34.07
N TYR A 18 -5.31 13.89 -34.41
CA TYR A 18 -5.29 15.21 -33.77
C TYR A 18 -5.90 16.31 -34.65
N GLY A 19 -6.96 16.94 -34.12
CA GLY A 19 -7.58 18.15 -34.64
C GLY A 19 -8.60 18.72 -33.66
N ALA A 20 -8.18 19.75 -32.95
CA ALA A 20 -8.89 20.79 -32.23
C ALA A 20 -10.32 20.55 -31.71
N SER A 21 -10.48 20.30 -30.39
CA SER A 21 -11.52 20.86 -29.52
C SER A 21 -11.41 20.31 -28.08
N GLY A 22 -11.33 21.20 -27.08
CA GLY A 22 -11.69 21.07 -25.66
C GLY A 22 -11.15 19.90 -24.84
N PHE A 23 -10.31 20.20 -23.85
CA PHE A 23 -9.65 19.25 -22.91
C PHE A 23 -10.60 18.25 -22.20
N GLY A 24 -11.89 18.49 -22.08
CA GLY A 24 -12.86 17.61 -21.40
C GLY A 24 -13.31 16.38 -22.20
N ASN A 25 -13.02 16.28 -23.50
CA ASN A 25 -13.44 15.17 -24.34
C ASN A 25 -12.34 14.11 -24.62
N TRP A 26 -11.10 14.40 -24.25
CA TRP A 26 -9.96 13.56 -24.60
C TRP A 26 -9.89 12.26 -23.81
N ALA A 27 -10.14 12.31 -22.51
CA ALA A 27 -10.15 11.11 -21.67
C ALA A 27 -11.25 10.14 -22.10
N LYS A 28 -12.45 10.65 -22.41
CA LYS A 28 -13.55 9.86 -22.98
C LYS A 28 -13.22 9.26 -24.34
N LEU A 29 -12.54 9.99 -25.21
CA LEU A 29 -12.12 9.53 -26.54
C LEU A 29 -10.96 8.52 -26.46
N ALA A 30 -10.01 8.69 -25.56
CA ALA A 30 -8.92 7.74 -25.33
C ALA A 30 -9.44 6.44 -24.68
N ALA A 31 -10.34 6.54 -23.68
CA ALA A 31 -10.98 5.37 -23.07
C ALA A 31 -11.94 4.64 -24.03
N GLN A 32 -12.61 5.37 -24.92
CA GLN A 32 -13.46 4.78 -25.96
C GLN A 32 -12.68 4.16 -27.13
N GLN A 33 -11.40 4.46 -27.30
CA GLN A 33 -10.52 3.77 -28.26
C GLN A 33 -9.93 2.48 -27.69
N LYS A 34 -10.83 1.59 -27.19
CA LYS A 34 -10.64 0.14 -27.20
C LYS A 34 -9.41 -0.41 -26.49
N LEU A 35 -9.13 0.04 -25.26
CA LEU A 35 -8.38 -0.83 -24.37
C LEU A 35 -9.23 -2.08 -24.14
N ASN A 36 -8.72 -3.26 -24.45
CA ASN A 36 -9.40 -4.52 -24.22
C ASN A 36 -8.55 -5.43 -23.33
N GLN A 37 -9.20 -6.40 -22.71
CA GLN A 37 -8.57 -7.34 -21.78
C GLN A 37 -7.36 -8.04 -22.42
N ASN A 38 -7.46 -8.48 -23.66
CA ASN A 38 -6.35 -9.20 -24.31
C ASN A 38 -5.12 -8.33 -24.46
N GLN A 39 -5.26 -7.04 -24.80
CA GLN A 39 -4.14 -6.11 -24.91
C GLN A 39 -3.48 -5.86 -23.54
N LEU A 40 -4.28 -5.77 -22.46
CA LEU A 40 -3.75 -5.64 -21.09
C LEU A 40 -2.98 -6.88 -20.67
N LEU A 41 -3.46 -8.07 -21.04
CA LEU A 41 -2.87 -9.35 -20.64
C LEU A 41 -1.79 -9.85 -21.58
N GLU A 42 -1.64 -9.24 -22.77
CA GLU A 42 -0.62 -9.63 -23.73
C GLU A 42 0.79 -9.49 -23.11
N PHE A 43 1.50 -10.61 -23.05
CA PHE A 43 2.86 -10.70 -22.53
C PHE A 43 3.60 -11.84 -23.24
N GLU A 44 4.71 -11.54 -23.85
CA GLU A 44 5.53 -12.57 -24.48
C GLU A 44 6.24 -13.40 -23.42
N ASN A 45 5.94 -14.71 -23.39
CA ASN A 45 6.54 -15.65 -22.47
C ASN A 45 8.07 -15.62 -22.54
N PHE A 46 8.71 -15.63 -21.38
CA PHE A 46 10.17 -15.59 -21.27
C PHE A 46 10.66 -16.60 -20.24
N GLY A 47 11.84 -17.21 -20.49
CA GLY A 47 12.46 -18.14 -19.56
C GLY A 47 11.58 -19.33 -19.14
N ASN A 48 11.92 -19.92 -18.03
CA ASN A 48 11.30 -21.16 -17.53
C ASN A 48 10.56 -21.02 -16.20
N VAL A 49 10.79 -19.94 -15.44
CA VAL A 49 10.12 -19.68 -14.15
C VAL A 49 9.24 -18.44 -14.28
N SER A 50 8.04 -18.48 -13.69
CA SER A 50 7.13 -17.33 -13.63
C SER A 50 6.67 -17.08 -12.20
N LEU A 51 6.72 -15.82 -11.79
CA LEU A 51 6.20 -15.33 -10.53
C LEU A 51 5.03 -14.38 -10.79
N ILE A 52 4.01 -14.46 -9.95
CA ILE A 52 2.87 -13.53 -9.89
C ILE A 52 2.92 -12.91 -8.51
N HIS A 53 2.92 -11.59 -8.42
CA HIS A 53 2.98 -10.88 -7.15
C HIS A 53 1.79 -9.94 -6.98
N VAL A 54 1.15 -10.05 -5.82
CA VAL A 54 0.16 -9.13 -5.27
C VAL A 54 0.59 -8.76 -3.86
N THR A 55 0.24 -7.58 -3.39
CA THR A 55 0.61 -7.10 -2.05
C THR A 55 -0.32 -5.98 -1.60
N ASP A 56 -0.37 -5.71 -0.30
CA ASP A 56 -1.05 -4.54 0.28
C ASP A 56 -2.51 -4.42 -0.18
N ILE A 57 -3.24 -5.54 -0.17
CA ILE A 57 -4.62 -5.61 -0.68
C ILE A 57 -5.58 -4.85 0.24
N HIS A 58 -5.29 -4.80 1.55
CA HIS A 58 -6.07 -4.10 2.58
C HIS A 58 -7.57 -4.42 2.53
N ALA A 59 -7.87 -5.71 2.37
CA ALA A 59 -9.22 -6.26 2.27
C ALA A 59 -10.11 -5.56 1.23
N GLN A 60 -9.53 -5.01 0.18
CA GLN A 60 -10.25 -4.33 -0.89
C GLN A 60 -10.83 -5.33 -1.88
N LEU A 61 -12.02 -5.87 -1.57
CA LEU A 61 -12.68 -6.91 -2.37
C LEU A 61 -13.26 -6.40 -3.69
N LYS A 62 -13.79 -5.18 -3.70
CA LYS A 62 -14.49 -4.57 -4.85
C LYS A 62 -13.65 -3.48 -5.51
N PRO A 63 -13.89 -3.17 -6.80
CA PRO A 63 -13.21 -2.08 -7.49
C PRO A 63 -13.48 -0.71 -6.85
N ILE A 64 -12.44 0.11 -6.79
CA ILE A 64 -12.43 1.46 -6.22
C ILE A 64 -11.86 2.49 -7.19
N TYR A 65 -12.09 3.76 -6.93
CA TYR A 65 -11.20 4.82 -7.42
C TYR A 65 -9.99 4.90 -6.48
N PHE A 66 -8.80 5.01 -7.04
CA PHE A 66 -7.57 5.07 -6.25
C PHE A 66 -6.53 5.98 -6.92
N ARG A 67 -6.32 7.15 -6.32
CA ARG A 67 -5.37 8.16 -6.79
C ARG A 67 -3.97 7.88 -6.26
N GLU A 68 -2.97 7.87 -7.12
CA GLU A 68 -1.56 7.77 -6.73
C GLU A 68 -1.09 9.03 -5.98
N PRO A 69 0.01 8.98 -5.21
CA PRO A 69 0.50 10.13 -4.45
C PRO A 69 0.98 11.25 -5.37
N GLU A 70 0.69 12.49 -4.96
CA GLU A 70 1.28 13.68 -5.58
C GLU A 70 2.66 14.01 -5.03
N VAL A 71 2.94 13.60 -3.78
CA VAL A 71 4.19 13.82 -3.08
C VAL A 71 4.68 12.51 -2.49
N ASN A 72 5.88 12.10 -2.86
CA ASN A 72 6.62 10.98 -2.28
C ASN A 72 8.10 11.38 -2.22
N LEU A 73 8.54 11.87 -1.07
CA LEU A 73 9.86 12.48 -0.90
C LEU A 73 10.88 11.46 -0.42
N GLY A 74 12.00 11.38 -1.13
CA GLY A 74 13.20 10.68 -0.68
C GLY A 74 14.22 11.62 -0.05
N VAL A 75 15.12 11.08 0.77
CA VAL A 75 16.22 11.80 1.39
C VAL A 75 17.58 11.18 1.00
N GLY A 76 18.65 11.98 1.09
CA GLY A 76 19.98 11.51 0.74
C GLY A 76 20.06 10.96 -0.70
N ASP A 77 20.55 9.74 -0.86
CA ASP A 77 20.72 9.09 -2.16
C ASP A 77 19.39 8.70 -2.83
N ALA A 78 18.28 8.69 -2.08
CA ALA A 78 16.95 8.42 -2.61
C ALA A 78 16.29 9.66 -3.27
N LEU A 79 16.80 10.86 -3.03
CA LEU A 79 16.26 12.09 -3.58
C LEU A 79 16.26 12.06 -5.12
N GLY A 80 15.09 12.24 -5.74
CA GLY A 80 14.93 12.22 -7.18
C GLY A 80 15.17 10.85 -7.83
N GLN A 81 15.17 9.77 -7.05
CA GLN A 81 15.18 8.40 -7.53
C GLN A 81 13.79 7.77 -7.32
N VAL A 82 13.48 6.73 -8.11
CA VAL A 82 12.28 5.93 -7.83
C VAL A 82 12.43 5.20 -6.49
N PRO A 83 11.34 5.14 -5.72
CA PRO A 83 9.95 5.51 -5.99
C PRO A 83 9.61 6.99 -5.69
N HIS A 84 10.57 7.82 -5.32
CA HIS A 84 10.39 9.21 -4.89
C HIS A 84 10.30 10.20 -6.05
N ILE A 85 9.60 9.81 -7.10
CA ILE A 85 9.28 10.63 -8.27
C ILE A 85 7.79 10.44 -8.54
N THR A 86 7.03 11.54 -8.71
CA THR A 86 5.57 11.49 -8.89
C THR A 86 5.13 12.33 -10.09
N GLY A 87 3.88 12.16 -10.52
CA GLY A 87 3.22 13.00 -11.50
C GLY A 87 3.95 13.12 -12.83
N SER A 88 4.10 14.34 -13.32
CA SER A 88 4.70 14.61 -14.64
C SER A 88 6.18 14.17 -14.74
N ASP A 89 6.94 14.17 -13.63
CA ASP A 89 8.32 13.72 -13.64
C ASP A 89 8.41 12.20 -13.77
N PHE A 90 7.51 11.47 -13.08
CA PHE A 90 7.36 10.03 -13.24
C PHE A 90 6.98 9.66 -14.69
N ARG A 91 6.01 10.37 -15.27
CA ARG A 91 5.61 10.16 -16.67
C ARG A 91 6.78 10.40 -17.63
N ARG A 92 7.56 11.46 -17.40
CA ARG A 92 8.74 11.77 -18.22
C ARG A 92 9.81 10.68 -18.11
N LEU A 93 10.06 10.17 -16.89
CA LEU A 93 11.06 9.13 -16.64
C LEU A 93 10.73 7.84 -17.42
N TYR A 94 9.47 7.41 -17.38
CA TYR A 94 9.02 6.16 -17.99
C TYR A 94 8.44 6.33 -19.40
N GLY A 95 8.42 7.55 -19.94
CA GLY A 95 7.88 7.82 -21.28
C GLY A 95 6.39 7.54 -21.38
N ILE A 96 5.63 7.85 -20.33
CA ILE A 96 4.18 7.64 -20.27
C ILE A 96 3.46 8.79 -20.96
N ASP A 97 2.69 8.46 -22.00
CA ASP A 97 1.93 9.44 -22.78
C ASP A 97 0.74 10.00 -22.00
N ASP A 98 0.43 11.28 -22.24
CA ASP A 98 -0.76 11.94 -21.70
C ASP A 98 -2.04 11.20 -22.13
N GLY A 99 -2.98 11.04 -21.17
CA GLY A 99 -4.25 10.38 -21.42
C GLY A 99 -4.16 8.86 -21.62
N SER A 100 -2.97 8.24 -21.49
CA SER A 100 -2.80 6.79 -21.62
C SER A 100 -3.32 6.03 -20.38
N PRO A 101 -3.60 4.71 -20.51
CA PRO A 101 -3.91 3.86 -19.36
C PRO A 101 -2.85 3.90 -18.25
N ALA A 102 -1.56 3.96 -18.65
CA ALA A 102 -0.44 4.06 -17.71
C ALA A 102 -0.42 5.40 -16.96
N HIS A 103 -0.80 6.50 -17.63
CA HIS A 103 -0.97 7.81 -16.99
C HIS A 103 -1.99 7.72 -15.81
N TYR A 104 -3.19 7.19 -16.07
CA TYR A 104 -4.21 7.04 -15.03
C TYR A 104 -3.82 6.04 -13.94
N ALA A 105 -3.19 4.93 -14.32
CA ALA A 105 -2.87 3.90 -13.36
C ALA A 105 -1.71 4.26 -12.43
N LEU A 106 -0.73 5.06 -12.88
CA LEU A 106 0.56 5.23 -12.21
C LEU A 106 0.82 6.65 -11.69
N THR A 107 -0.10 7.60 -11.93
CA THR A 107 0.09 8.99 -11.49
C THR A 107 -1.19 9.61 -10.94
N HIS A 108 -1.05 10.76 -10.29
CA HIS A 108 -2.15 11.57 -9.77
C HIS A 108 -2.64 12.62 -10.76
N ASP A 109 -1.88 12.87 -11.83
CA ASP A 109 -2.14 13.96 -12.76
C ASP A 109 -3.51 13.78 -13.43
N ASP A 110 -4.29 14.86 -13.54
CA ASP A 110 -5.62 14.88 -14.17
C ASP A 110 -6.59 13.78 -13.69
N PHE A 111 -6.43 13.32 -12.42
CA PHE A 111 -7.09 12.14 -11.89
C PHE A 111 -8.61 12.14 -12.10
N ILE A 112 -9.32 13.26 -11.84
CA ILE A 112 -10.78 13.34 -11.97
C ILE A 112 -11.21 13.07 -13.42
N ALA A 113 -10.55 13.72 -14.38
CA ALA A 113 -10.85 13.55 -15.80
C ALA A 113 -10.52 12.14 -16.30
N MET A 114 -9.40 11.57 -15.78
CA MET A 114 -8.98 10.22 -16.13
C MET A 114 -9.90 9.16 -15.52
N ALA A 115 -10.37 9.36 -14.28
CA ALA A 115 -11.33 8.49 -13.61
C ALA A 115 -12.69 8.44 -14.32
N ASP A 116 -13.17 9.56 -14.87
CA ASP A 116 -14.40 9.58 -15.71
C ASP A 116 -14.23 8.74 -16.99
N GLY A 117 -13.01 8.67 -17.51
CA GLY A 117 -12.68 7.92 -18.72
C GLY A 117 -12.44 6.42 -18.49
N TYR A 118 -11.63 6.09 -17.50
CA TYR A 118 -11.14 4.72 -17.26
C TYR A 118 -11.92 3.94 -16.19
N GLY A 119 -12.73 4.63 -15.38
CA GLY A 119 -13.52 3.99 -14.33
C GLY A 119 -12.70 3.57 -13.13
N ARG A 120 -13.21 2.57 -12.39
CA ARG A 120 -12.59 2.04 -11.18
C ARG A 120 -11.47 1.04 -11.50
N VAL A 121 -10.61 0.82 -10.50
CA VAL A 121 -9.49 -0.12 -10.56
C VAL A 121 -9.62 -1.18 -9.46
N GLY A 122 -8.93 -2.30 -9.62
CA GLY A 122 -8.92 -3.38 -8.63
C GLY A 122 -10.15 -4.28 -8.70
N GLY A 123 -10.45 -4.90 -7.55
CA GLY A 123 -11.45 -5.96 -7.40
C GLY A 123 -10.83 -7.35 -7.52
N LEU A 124 -10.90 -8.14 -6.43
CA LEU A 124 -10.23 -9.44 -6.38
C LEU A 124 -10.81 -10.48 -7.35
N ASP A 125 -12.05 -10.31 -7.77
CA ASP A 125 -12.65 -11.10 -8.86
C ASP A 125 -11.97 -10.84 -10.22
N ARG A 126 -11.43 -9.65 -10.46
CA ARG A 126 -10.68 -9.29 -11.67
C ARG A 126 -9.21 -9.65 -11.54
N VAL A 127 -8.64 -9.48 -10.35
CA VAL A 127 -7.32 -10.01 -10.00
C VAL A 127 -7.28 -11.52 -10.27
N ALA A 128 -8.33 -12.26 -9.89
CA ALA A 128 -8.47 -13.69 -10.18
C ALA A 128 -8.44 -13.99 -11.69
N THR A 129 -9.12 -13.20 -12.50
CA THR A 129 -9.09 -13.34 -13.97
C THR A 129 -7.67 -13.20 -14.52
N VAL A 130 -6.92 -12.20 -14.05
CA VAL A 130 -5.53 -11.98 -14.49
C VAL A 130 -4.62 -13.12 -14.05
N ILE A 131 -4.72 -13.56 -12.79
CA ILE A 131 -3.96 -14.71 -12.26
C ILE A 131 -4.27 -15.97 -13.08
N ASN A 132 -5.56 -16.26 -13.33
CA ASN A 132 -5.98 -17.42 -14.10
C ASN A 132 -5.49 -17.35 -15.55
N SER A 133 -5.48 -16.16 -16.18
CA SER A 133 -4.92 -15.98 -17.52
C SER A 133 -3.41 -16.28 -17.56
N ILE A 134 -2.64 -15.78 -16.58
CA ILE A 134 -1.21 -16.08 -16.48
C ILE A 134 -0.98 -17.58 -16.27
N ARG A 135 -1.73 -18.21 -15.38
CA ARG A 135 -1.62 -19.66 -15.12
C ARG A 135 -2.05 -20.51 -16.31
N ALA A 136 -2.95 -20.04 -17.17
CA ALA A 136 -3.29 -20.74 -18.40
C ALA A 136 -2.12 -20.80 -19.38
N GLU A 137 -1.27 -19.79 -19.42
CA GLU A 137 -0.05 -19.72 -20.22
C GLU A 137 1.16 -20.37 -19.52
N ARG A 138 1.24 -20.23 -18.20
CA ARG A 138 2.33 -20.64 -17.32
C ARG A 138 1.75 -21.42 -16.12
N PRO A 139 1.39 -22.70 -16.31
CA PRO A 139 0.70 -23.51 -15.28
C PRO A 139 1.49 -23.63 -13.96
N ASP A 140 2.81 -23.52 -14.03
CA ASP A 140 3.73 -23.61 -12.88
C ASP A 140 4.04 -22.25 -12.24
N ALA A 141 3.36 -21.15 -12.63
CA ALA A 141 3.59 -19.84 -12.05
C ALA A 141 3.26 -19.84 -10.55
N LEU A 142 4.19 -19.32 -9.73
CA LEU A 142 4.01 -19.12 -8.29
C LEU A 142 3.25 -17.80 -8.05
N LEU A 143 2.15 -17.87 -7.31
CA LEU A 143 1.45 -16.68 -6.78
C LEU A 143 1.95 -16.39 -5.37
N LEU A 144 2.50 -15.19 -5.19
CA LEU A 144 3.11 -14.73 -3.95
C LEU A 144 2.38 -13.47 -3.45
N ASP A 145 1.92 -13.52 -2.19
CA ASP A 145 1.21 -12.44 -1.51
C ASP A 145 2.15 -11.72 -0.54
N GLY A 146 2.40 -10.45 -0.79
CA GLY A 146 3.34 -9.63 -0.03
C GLY A 146 2.85 -9.21 1.36
N GLY A 147 1.64 -9.62 1.80
CA GLY A 147 1.06 -9.24 3.10
C GLY A 147 0.20 -7.97 3.03
N ASP A 148 -0.25 -7.53 4.18
CA ASP A 148 -1.28 -6.48 4.33
C ASP A 148 -2.58 -6.86 3.63
N THR A 149 -2.98 -8.10 3.79
CA THR A 149 -4.10 -8.69 3.07
C THR A 149 -5.37 -8.68 3.90
N TRP A 150 -5.29 -8.99 5.22
CA TRP A 150 -6.47 -9.27 6.06
C TRP A 150 -6.91 -8.11 6.95
N HIS A 151 -6.78 -6.88 6.50
CA HIS A 151 -7.22 -5.72 7.25
C HIS A 151 -7.67 -4.58 6.33
N GLY A 152 -8.46 -3.62 6.84
CA GLY A 152 -8.75 -2.36 6.14
C GLY A 152 -10.15 -2.23 5.55
N SER A 153 -11.09 -3.13 5.86
CA SER A 153 -12.49 -2.99 5.44
C SER A 153 -13.51 -3.36 6.53
N TYR A 154 -14.75 -2.94 6.34
CA TYR A 154 -15.88 -3.30 7.22
C TYR A 154 -16.04 -4.82 7.35
N THR A 155 -16.11 -5.52 6.21
CA THR A 155 -16.33 -6.96 6.20
C THR A 155 -15.19 -7.68 6.90
N CYS A 156 -13.94 -7.30 6.61
CA CYS A 156 -12.76 -7.90 7.22
C CYS A 156 -12.71 -7.69 8.74
N TYR A 157 -13.04 -6.50 9.21
CA TYR A 157 -13.14 -6.22 10.65
C TYR A 157 -14.15 -7.14 11.34
N HIS A 158 -15.38 -7.26 10.80
CA HIS A 158 -16.45 -8.06 11.39
C HIS A 158 -16.25 -9.56 11.26
N THR A 159 -15.52 -10.02 10.26
CA THR A 159 -15.17 -11.44 10.06
C THR A 159 -13.84 -11.81 10.69
N GLN A 160 -13.12 -10.85 11.28
CA GLN A 160 -11.78 -11.03 11.80
C GLN A 160 -10.84 -11.67 10.74
N GLY A 161 -10.84 -11.13 9.53
CA GLY A 161 -10.02 -11.57 8.41
C GLY A 161 -10.56 -12.77 7.63
N GLN A 162 -11.61 -13.47 8.10
CA GLN A 162 -12.06 -14.72 7.47
C GLN A 162 -12.57 -14.54 6.03
N ASP A 163 -13.19 -13.42 5.71
CA ASP A 163 -13.62 -13.09 4.34
C ASP A 163 -12.44 -13.07 3.37
N MET A 164 -11.35 -12.43 3.77
CA MET A 164 -10.12 -12.37 2.97
C MET A 164 -9.45 -13.73 2.86
N VAL A 165 -9.35 -14.48 3.95
CA VAL A 165 -8.82 -15.85 3.95
C VAL A 165 -9.60 -16.72 2.94
N ASN A 166 -10.92 -16.64 2.94
CA ASN A 166 -11.76 -17.40 2.00
C ASN A 166 -11.50 -17.00 0.54
N VAL A 167 -11.37 -15.70 0.25
CA VAL A 167 -11.11 -15.21 -1.10
C VAL A 167 -9.68 -15.56 -1.54
N MET A 168 -8.68 -15.39 -0.67
CA MET A 168 -7.29 -15.77 -0.97
C MET A 168 -7.16 -17.28 -1.20
N ASN A 169 -7.86 -18.11 -0.42
CA ASN A 169 -7.90 -19.56 -0.67
C ASN A 169 -8.44 -19.90 -2.06
N ALA A 170 -9.38 -19.11 -2.60
CA ALA A 170 -9.88 -19.27 -3.96
C ALA A 170 -8.86 -18.82 -5.03
N LEU A 171 -8.03 -17.81 -4.74
CA LEU A 171 -6.93 -17.36 -5.60
C LEU A 171 -5.74 -18.33 -5.58
N LYS A 172 -5.59 -19.13 -4.50
CA LYS A 172 -4.57 -20.15 -4.31
C LYS A 172 -3.14 -19.58 -4.38
N PRO A 173 -2.74 -18.69 -3.48
CA PRO A 173 -1.33 -18.32 -3.36
C PRO A 173 -0.47 -19.53 -2.99
N ASP A 174 0.80 -19.50 -3.34
CA ASP A 174 1.81 -20.49 -2.96
C ASP A 174 2.50 -20.14 -1.63
N ALA A 175 2.63 -18.82 -1.37
CA ALA A 175 3.15 -18.29 -0.11
C ALA A 175 2.64 -16.85 0.14
N MET A 176 2.67 -16.43 1.43
CA MET A 176 2.45 -15.07 1.89
C MET A 176 3.45 -14.67 2.97
N THR A 177 3.58 -13.36 3.21
CA THR A 177 4.22 -12.77 4.39
C THR A 177 3.25 -11.83 5.12
N PHE A 178 3.71 -11.02 6.11
CA PHE A 178 2.80 -10.40 7.08
C PHE A 178 3.13 -8.96 7.41
N HIS A 179 2.08 -8.21 7.84
CA HIS A 179 2.17 -6.93 8.53
C HIS A 179 0.91 -6.71 9.42
N TRP A 180 -0.11 -6.01 8.91
CA TRP A 180 -1.33 -5.68 9.67
C TRP A 180 -2.13 -6.89 10.15
N GLU A 181 -1.89 -8.07 9.62
CA GLU A 181 -2.51 -9.32 10.04
C GLU A 181 -2.38 -9.53 11.54
N PHE A 182 -1.23 -9.18 12.13
CA PHE A 182 -0.98 -9.32 13.57
C PHE A 182 -1.87 -8.41 14.44
N THR A 183 -2.48 -7.38 13.88
CA THR A 183 -3.45 -6.54 14.62
C THR A 183 -4.81 -7.21 14.84
N LEU A 184 -5.02 -8.41 14.32
CA LEU A 184 -6.14 -9.29 14.71
C LEU A 184 -5.90 -9.98 16.07
N GLY A 185 -4.68 -9.90 16.61
CA GLY A 185 -4.22 -10.58 17.81
C GLY A 185 -3.58 -11.94 17.54
N SER A 186 -2.60 -12.33 18.37
CA SER A 186 -1.81 -13.56 18.19
C SER A 186 -2.66 -14.81 18.05
N ASP A 187 -3.68 -14.99 18.90
CA ASP A 187 -4.56 -16.17 18.86
C ASP A 187 -5.26 -16.31 17.50
N ARG A 188 -5.78 -15.18 16.97
CA ARG A 188 -6.51 -15.21 15.71
C ARG A 188 -5.57 -15.44 14.52
N VAL A 189 -4.40 -14.83 14.52
CA VAL A 189 -3.39 -15.05 13.49
C VAL A 189 -2.96 -16.51 13.48
N SER A 190 -2.69 -17.09 14.65
CA SER A 190 -2.32 -18.49 14.78
C SER A 190 -3.40 -19.42 14.25
N GLU A 191 -4.66 -19.19 14.64
CA GLU A 191 -5.81 -19.96 14.14
C GLU A 191 -5.91 -19.94 12.60
N ILE A 192 -5.72 -18.75 12.00
CA ILE A 192 -5.76 -18.63 10.54
C ILE A 192 -4.58 -19.37 9.90
N VAL A 193 -3.34 -19.10 10.37
CA VAL A 193 -2.12 -19.65 9.77
C VAL A 193 -2.08 -21.17 9.81
N GLU A 194 -2.49 -21.80 10.92
CA GLU A 194 -2.58 -23.25 11.06
C GLU A 194 -3.52 -23.91 10.03
N ASN A 195 -4.50 -23.15 9.52
CA ASN A 195 -5.51 -23.65 8.57
C ASN A 195 -5.30 -23.14 7.13
N LEU A 196 -4.23 -22.40 6.84
CA LEU A 196 -3.93 -21.97 5.47
C LEU A 196 -3.45 -23.15 4.62
N PRO A 197 -3.94 -23.30 3.37
CA PRO A 197 -3.46 -24.33 2.45
C PRO A 197 -2.13 -23.98 1.77
N PHE A 198 -1.55 -22.82 2.05
CA PHE A 198 -0.30 -22.30 1.49
C PHE A 198 0.66 -21.85 2.60
N ALA A 199 1.90 -21.53 2.23
CA ALA A 199 2.92 -21.20 3.21
C ALA A 199 2.78 -19.77 3.73
N ALA A 200 2.82 -19.63 5.05
CA ALA A 200 2.87 -18.35 5.78
C ALA A 200 4.32 -18.16 6.26
N LEU A 201 5.09 -17.27 5.58
CA LEU A 201 6.55 -17.20 5.72
C LEU A 201 7.01 -15.95 6.47
N GLY A 202 7.98 -16.11 7.38
CA GLY A 202 8.56 -14.98 8.11
C GLY A 202 9.90 -15.32 8.75
N GLN A 203 11.03 -15.12 8.03
CA GLN A 203 12.38 -15.38 8.57
C GLN A 203 12.73 -14.46 9.75
N ASN A 204 12.01 -13.36 9.90
CA ASN A 204 12.25 -12.34 10.92
C ASN A 204 11.16 -12.29 12.01
N ILE A 205 10.29 -13.30 12.09
CA ILE A 205 9.32 -13.48 13.16
C ILE A 205 9.91 -14.46 14.17
N PHE A 206 10.11 -13.99 15.39
CA PHE A 206 10.75 -14.75 16.46
C PHE A 206 9.85 -14.84 17.67
N ASP A 207 9.99 -15.88 18.44
CA ASP A 207 9.44 -15.96 19.79
C ASP A 207 10.06 -14.86 20.67
N ALA A 208 9.23 -14.06 21.35
CA ALA A 208 9.71 -12.92 22.13
C ALA A 208 10.40 -13.32 23.43
N GLU A 209 10.10 -14.50 23.99
CA GLU A 209 10.70 -14.99 25.25
C GLU A 209 12.09 -15.60 25.01
N TRP A 210 12.25 -16.36 23.92
CA TRP A 210 13.45 -17.16 23.67
C TRP A 210 14.38 -16.57 22.62
N ASP A 211 13.92 -15.56 21.84
CA ASP A 211 14.59 -15.00 20.66
C ASP A 211 15.03 -16.09 19.65
N GLU A 212 14.16 -17.10 19.48
CA GLU A 212 14.29 -18.16 18.50
C GLU A 212 13.26 -17.98 17.37
N PRO A 213 13.51 -18.47 16.15
CA PRO A 213 12.51 -18.42 15.07
C PRO A 213 11.17 -19.02 15.50
N ALA A 214 10.07 -18.31 15.28
CA ALA A 214 8.74 -18.77 15.66
C ALA A 214 8.31 -19.95 14.76
N GLU A 215 8.05 -21.13 15.37
CA GLU A 215 7.76 -22.38 14.63
C GLU A 215 6.57 -22.26 13.65
N LEU A 216 5.59 -21.42 13.99
CA LEU A 216 4.39 -21.22 13.18
C LEU A 216 4.69 -20.55 11.82
N PHE A 217 5.78 -19.81 11.73
CA PHE A 217 6.16 -19.01 10.56
C PHE A 217 7.50 -19.51 9.98
N PRO A 218 7.50 -20.57 9.16
CA PRO A 218 8.74 -21.06 8.58
C PRO A 218 9.45 -19.93 7.82
N PRO A 219 10.81 -19.86 7.89
CA PRO A 219 11.55 -18.77 7.28
C PRO A 219 11.48 -18.79 5.75
N TYR A 220 11.35 -19.96 5.15
CA TYR A 220 11.29 -20.14 3.69
C TYR A 220 10.52 -21.40 3.29
N LYS A 221 10.20 -21.48 2.00
CA LYS A 221 9.68 -22.69 1.34
C LYS A 221 10.41 -22.93 0.02
N MET A 222 10.78 -24.20 -0.21
CA MET A 222 11.36 -24.64 -1.47
C MET A 222 10.27 -25.10 -2.43
N PHE A 223 10.39 -24.68 -3.70
CA PHE A 223 9.51 -25.07 -4.80
C PHE A 223 10.32 -25.64 -5.95
N GLU A 224 9.72 -26.51 -6.74
CA GLU A 224 10.23 -26.94 -8.04
C GLU A 224 9.25 -26.48 -9.12
N ARG A 225 9.66 -25.53 -9.96
CA ARG A 225 8.87 -24.96 -11.03
C ARG A 225 9.73 -24.70 -12.26
N GLY A 226 9.19 -25.00 -13.44
CA GLY A 226 9.91 -24.80 -14.70
C GLY A 226 11.24 -25.56 -14.78
N GLY A 227 11.38 -26.67 -14.04
CA GLY A 227 12.62 -27.45 -13.95
C GLY A 227 13.71 -26.85 -13.07
N SER A 228 13.41 -25.80 -12.31
CA SER A 228 14.36 -25.14 -11.39
C SER A 228 13.89 -25.25 -9.94
N LYS A 229 14.85 -25.32 -9.01
CA LYS A 229 14.61 -25.21 -7.57
C LYS A 229 14.58 -23.74 -7.14
N ILE A 230 13.48 -23.31 -6.55
CA ILE A 230 13.21 -21.94 -6.14
C ILE A 230 13.04 -21.92 -4.64
N ALA A 231 13.78 -21.06 -3.95
CA ALA A 231 13.52 -20.73 -2.55
C ALA A 231 12.72 -19.42 -2.49
N VAL A 232 11.62 -19.43 -1.76
CA VAL A 232 10.89 -18.19 -1.37
C VAL A 232 11.12 -18.01 0.12
N ILE A 233 11.80 -16.92 0.50
CA ILE A 233 12.07 -16.53 1.89
C ILE A 233 11.10 -15.42 2.26
N GLY A 234 10.39 -15.55 3.38
CA GLY A 234 9.46 -14.52 3.85
C GLY A 234 10.16 -13.48 4.71
N GLN A 235 9.80 -12.22 4.53
CA GLN A 235 10.26 -11.09 5.33
C GLN A 235 9.05 -10.26 5.74
N ALA A 236 8.56 -10.48 6.96
CA ALA A 236 7.45 -9.71 7.53
C ALA A 236 7.87 -8.27 7.86
N PHE A 237 6.91 -7.39 8.05
CA PHE A 237 7.16 -6.00 8.44
C PHE A 237 8.02 -5.93 9.70
N PRO A 238 9.21 -5.33 9.63
CA PRO A 238 10.19 -5.44 10.72
C PRO A 238 9.92 -4.53 11.93
N TYR A 239 9.08 -3.50 11.76
CA TYR A 239 8.85 -2.49 12.79
C TYR A 239 7.52 -2.69 13.54
N MET A 240 6.95 -3.90 13.49
CA MET A 240 5.68 -4.24 14.16
C MET A 240 5.59 -3.69 15.60
N PRO A 241 6.60 -3.88 16.50
CA PRO A 241 6.47 -3.45 17.89
C PRO A 241 6.49 -1.93 18.09
N ILE A 242 6.86 -1.17 17.06
CA ILE A 242 6.97 0.30 17.11
C ILE A 242 5.74 0.94 16.46
N ALA A 243 5.33 0.43 15.30
CA ALA A 243 4.26 0.99 14.49
C ALA A 243 2.85 0.51 14.91
N ASN A 244 2.76 -0.63 15.60
CA ASN A 244 1.50 -1.28 15.98
C ASN A 244 1.44 -1.57 17.49
N PRO A 245 0.22 -1.78 18.06
CA PRO A 245 0.08 -2.10 19.48
C PRO A 245 0.72 -3.44 19.85
N GLY A 246 1.91 -3.43 20.46
CA GLY A 246 2.66 -4.64 20.83
C GLY A 246 1.92 -5.58 21.76
N TRP A 247 0.93 -5.09 22.53
CA TRP A 247 0.07 -5.92 23.39
C TRP A 247 -0.87 -6.85 22.60
N MET A 248 -1.04 -6.65 21.30
CA MET A 248 -1.86 -7.52 20.44
C MET A 248 -1.11 -8.78 19.98
N PHE A 249 0.23 -8.77 20.04
CA PHE A 249 1.10 -9.89 19.63
C PHE A 249 2.33 -10.01 20.56
N PRO A 250 2.11 -10.11 21.89
CA PRO A 250 3.20 -10.08 22.87
C PRO A 250 4.16 -11.28 22.77
N GLU A 251 3.73 -12.37 22.12
CA GLU A 251 4.51 -13.59 21.95
C GLU A 251 5.57 -13.47 20.85
N TYR A 252 5.50 -12.42 20.00
CA TYR A 252 6.37 -12.30 18.83
C TYR A 252 7.26 -11.07 18.88
N SER A 253 8.49 -11.24 18.43
CA SER A 253 9.44 -10.16 18.14
C SER A 253 9.76 -10.10 16.66
N PHE A 254 10.09 -8.88 16.20
CA PHE A 254 10.33 -8.57 14.80
C PHE A 254 11.61 -7.77 14.66
N GLY A 255 12.12 -7.65 13.46
CA GLY A 255 13.28 -6.84 13.11
C GLY A 255 13.68 -7.07 11.65
N ILE A 256 14.58 -6.27 11.12
CA ILE A 256 15.10 -6.46 9.75
C ILE A 256 15.88 -7.77 9.67
N ARG A 257 16.74 -8.04 10.66
CA ARG A 257 17.53 -9.28 10.81
C ARG A 257 18.26 -9.66 9.51
N ASP A 258 18.97 -8.71 8.90
CA ASP A 258 19.67 -8.92 7.62
C ASP A 258 20.77 -9.99 7.70
N SER A 259 21.41 -10.19 8.86
CA SER A 259 22.32 -11.31 9.08
C SER A 259 21.61 -12.67 9.02
N ASN A 260 20.44 -12.79 9.65
CA ASN A 260 19.63 -14.01 9.55
C ASN A 260 19.14 -14.25 8.13
N MET A 261 18.77 -13.17 7.39
CA MET A 261 18.46 -13.27 5.97
C MET A 261 19.64 -13.86 5.17
N GLN A 262 20.90 -13.43 5.45
CA GLN A 262 22.07 -14.01 4.78
C GLN A 262 22.23 -15.49 5.11
N ASP A 263 22.05 -15.87 6.38
CA ASP A 263 22.12 -17.29 6.80
C ASP A 263 21.07 -18.14 6.06
N MET A 264 19.83 -17.62 5.92
CA MET A 264 18.78 -18.32 5.18
C MET A 264 19.11 -18.43 3.68
N VAL A 265 19.66 -17.38 3.07
CA VAL A 265 20.10 -17.42 1.67
C VAL A 265 21.19 -18.48 1.47
N ASP A 266 22.19 -18.52 2.35
CA ASP A 266 23.28 -19.49 2.28
C ASP A 266 22.77 -20.92 2.49
N GLU A 267 21.83 -21.11 3.43
CA GLU A 267 21.19 -22.39 3.67
C GLU A 267 20.45 -22.91 2.43
N VAL A 268 19.51 -22.10 1.88
CA VAL A 268 18.71 -22.53 0.72
C VAL A 268 19.58 -22.77 -0.51
N ARG A 269 20.66 -22.00 -0.70
CA ARG A 269 21.65 -22.24 -1.76
C ARG A 269 22.37 -23.55 -1.55
N SER A 270 22.75 -23.90 -0.31
CA SER A 270 23.35 -25.19 0.02
C SER A 270 22.41 -26.37 -0.24
N LEU A 271 21.10 -26.18 -0.09
CA LEU A 271 20.03 -27.14 -0.41
C LEU A 271 19.75 -27.21 -1.92
N GLY A 272 20.45 -26.42 -2.73
CA GLY A 272 20.41 -26.45 -4.18
C GLY A 272 19.41 -25.49 -4.81
N ALA A 273 19.01 -24.41 -4.11
CA ALA A 273 18.19 -23.34 -4.71
C ALA A 273 18.94 -22.69 -5.88
N GLU A 274 18.33 -22.71 -7.06
CA GLU A 274 18.82 -22.07 -8.28
C GLU A 274 18.35 -20.63 -8.40
N LEU A 275 17.20 -20.32 -7.79
CA LEU A 275 16.61 -18.98 -7.68
C LEU A 275 16.24 -18.72 -6.22
N VAL A 276 16.62 -17.55 -5.69
CA VAL A 276 16.24 -17.08 -4.35
C VAL A 276 15.36 -15.83 -4.50
N VAL A 277 14.14 -15.95 -4.04
CA VAL A 277 13.13 -14.90 -4.02
C VAL A 277 12.87 -14.50 -2.57
N VAL A 278 12.98 -13.21 -2.24
CA VAL A 278 12.53 -12.66 -0.97
C VAL A 278 11.14 -12.05 -1.17
N LEU A 279 10.16 -12.59 -0.47
CA LEU A 279 8.80 -12.05 -0.39
C LEU A 279 8.77 -11.08 0.80
N SER A 280 8.84 -9.79 0.52
CA SER A 280 9.18 -8.76 1.51
C SER A 280 8.05 -7.78 1.80
N HIS A 281 7.88 -7.50 3.09
CA HIS A 281 7.05 -6.38 3.57
C HIS A 281 7.88 -5.30 4.30
N ASN A 282 9.14 -5.15 3.95
CA ASN A 282 10.03 -4.16 4.58
C ASN A 282 9.74 -2.71 4.18
N GLY A 283 9.25 -2.49 2.97
CA GLY A 283 9.25 -1.22 2.27
C GLY A 283 10.44 -1.07 1.31
N PHE A 284 10.24 -0.26 0.27
CA PHE A 284 11.09 -0.25 -0.92
C PHE A 284 12.56 0.16 -0.65
N ASP A 285 12.79 1.23 0.12
CA ASP A 285 14.16 1.69 0.41
C ASP A 285 14.90 0.77 1.38
N VAL A 286 14.17 0.14 2.31
CA VAL A 286 14.71 -0.91 3.19
C VAL A 286 15.15 -2.10 2.35
N ASP A 287 14.33 -2.51 1.37
CA ASP A 287 14.65 -3.61 0.45
C ASP A 287 15.84 -3.27 -0.47
N LYS A 288 15.96 -2.02 -0.95
CA LYS A 288 17.16 -1.56 -1.68
C LYS A 288 18.43 -1.72 -0.84
N LYS A 289 18.36 -1.31 0.43
CA LYS A 289 19.49 -1.46 1.34
C LYS A 289 19.79 -2.93 1.64
N MET A 290 18.76 -3.76 1.88
CA MET A 290 18.92 -5.21 2.08
C MET A 290 19.58 -5.88 0.87
N ALA A 291 19.14 -5.58 -0.36
CA ALA A 291 19.73 -6.08 -1.59
C ALA A 291 21.21 -5.72 -1.75
N GLY A 292 21.64 -4.59 -1.19
CA GLY A 292 23.04 -4.17 -1.18
C GLY A 292 23.88 -4.82 -0.09
N ARG A 293 23.25 -5.40 0.95
CA ARG A 293 23.95 -6.00 2.10
C ARG A 293 23.96 -7.52 2.11
N VAL A 294 22.86 -8.13 1.64
CA VAL A 294 22.69 -9.58 1.59
C VAL A 294 23.04 -10.07 0.19
N SER A 295 24.00 -10.97 0.11
CA SER A 295 24.43 -11.53 -1.16
C SER A 295 23.64 -12.80 -1.51
N GLY A 296 23.41 -13.04 -2.79
CA GLY A 296 22.77 -14.28 -3.27
C GLY A 296 21.25 -14.22 -3.42
N ILE A 297 20.60 -13.09 -3.16
CA ILE A 297 19.21 -12.84 -3.51
C ILE A 297 19.12 -12.49 -5.00
N ASP A 298 18.21 -13.13 -5.74
CA ASP A 298 17.96 -12.83 -7.16
C ASP A 298 16.81 -11.84 -7.35
N VAL A 299 15.72 -12.00 -6.57
CA VAL A 299 14.49 -11.21 -6.69
C VAL A 299 14.01 -10.80 -5.30
N ILE A 300 13.63 -9.53 -5.15
CA ILE A 300 12.83 -9.06 -4.01
C ILE A 300 11.47 -8.61 -4.54
N LEU A 301 10.41 -9.17 -4.00
CA LEU A 301 9.04 -8.74 -4.23
C LEU A 301 8.64 -7.86 -3.03
N SER A 302 8.63 -6.55 -3.26
CA SER A 302 8.54 -5.53 -2.21
C SER A 302 7.08 -5.10 -1.98
N GLY A 303 6.68 -5.01 -0.71
CA GLY A 303 5.40 -4.48 -0.23
C GLY A 303 5.57 -3.29 0.71
N HIS A 304 4.51 -2.96 1.48
CA HIS A 304 4.43 -1.94 2.52
C HIS A 304 4.37 -0.48 2.03
N THR A 305 5.25 -0.05 1.14
CA THR A 305 5.29 1.36 0.71
C THR A 305 4.26 1.69 -0.38
N HIS A 306 3.51 0.68 -0.86
CA HIS A 306 2.47 0.81 -1.89
C HIS A 306 2.97 1.39 -3.22
N ASP A 307 4.26 1.31 -3.47
CA ASP A 307 4.85 1.83 -4.71
C ASP A 307 4.47 0.95 -5.90
N ALA A 308 4.16 1.59 -7.02
CA ALA A 308 3.83 0.92 -8.26
C ALA A 308 4.87 1.30 -9.33
N LEU A 309 5.79 0.38 -9.62
CA LEU A 309 6.86 0.64 -10.58
C LEU A 309 6.69 -0.21 -11.84
N PRO A 310 6.61 0.43 -13.04
CA PRO A 310 6.44 -0.31 -14.29
C PRO A 310 7.68 -1.12 -14.68
N GLU A 311 8.85 -0.78 -14.15
CA GLU A 311 10.11 -1.49 -14.39
C GLU A 311 10.78 -1.85 -13.06
N PRO A 312 11.38 -3.05 -12.92
CA PRO A 312 12.16 -3.42 -11.74
C PRO A 312 13.37 -2.50 -11.53
N VAL A 313 13.71 -2.27 -10.25
CA VAL A 313 14.96 -1.59 -9.87
C VAL A 313 16.04 -2.63 -9.63
N LEU A 314 17.22 -2.39 -10.19
CA LEU A 314 18.36 -3.30 -10.10
C LEU A 314 19.38 -2.80 -9.06
N ILE A 315 19.65 -3.61 -8.03
CA ILE A 315 20.71 -3.39 -7.05
C ILE A 315 21.73 -4.52 -7.16
N GLY A 316 22.91 -4.22 -7.70
CA GLY A 316 23.88 -5.26 -8.03
C GLY A 316 23.32 -6.25 -9.07
N LYS A 317 22.96 -7.46 -8.63
CA LYS A 317 22.30 -8.49 -9.47
C LYS A 317 20.86 -8.76 -9.06
N THR A 318 20.44 -8.23 -7.94
CA THR A 318 19.08 -8.40 -7.40
C THR A 318 18.12 -7.45 -8.09
N ILE A 319 17.00 -7.96 -8.58
CA ILE A 319 15.89 -7.14 -9.08
C ILE A 319 14.86 -6.92 -7.95
N ILE A 320 14.37 -5.69 -7.80
CA ILE A 320 13.34 -5.31 -6.83
C ILE A 320 12.09 -4.91 -7.60
N ILE A 321 10.96 -5.47 -7.24
CA ILE A 321 9.66 -5.30 -7.90
C ILE A 321 8.67 -4.73 -6.89
N ALA A 322 7.97 -3.66 -7.25
CA ALA A 322 6.94 -3.00 -6.46
C ALA A 322 5.61 -3.05 -7.22
N SER A 323 4.61 -3.69 -6.62
CA SER A 323 3.35 -4.07 -7.28
C SER A 323 2.14 -3.21 -6.89
N GLY A 324 2.37 -2.05 -6.27
CA GLY A 324 1.30 -1.15 -5.82
C GLY A 324 0.52 -1.72 -4.63
N SER A 325 -0.78 -1.41 -4.58
CA SER A 325 -1.63 -1.80 -3.46
C SER A 325 -3.11 -1.92 -3.87
N ASN A 326 -3.99 -2.26 -2.91
CA ASN A 326 -5.45 -2.29 -3.03
C ASN A 326 -5.98 -3.16 -4.20
N GLY A 327 -5.21 -4.16 -4.62
CA GLY A 327 -5.55 -4.99 -5.77
C GLY A 327 -5.57 -4.24 -7.10
N LYS A 328 -5.01 -3.02 -7.16
CA LYS A 328 -4.94 -2.17 -8.36
C LYS A 328 -4.05 -2.76 -9.44
N PHE A 329 -3.06 -3.55 -9.05
CA PHE A 329 -2.08 -4.16 -9.95
C PHE A 329 -1.84 -5.63 -9.65
N VAL A 330 -1.37 -6.35 -10.67
CA VAL A 330 -0.74 -7.66 -10.56
C VAL A 330 0.59 -7.57 -11.29
N SER A 331 1.70 -7.91 -10.65
CA SER A 331 2.98 -8.10 -11.34
C SER A 331 3.11 -9.50 -11.87
N ARG A 332 3.50 -9.63 -13.14
CA ARG A 332 4.01 -10.87 -13.74
C ARG A 332 5.51 -10.73 -14.00
N VAL A 333 6.28 -11.69 -13.51
CA VAL A 333 7.74 -11.75 -13.69
C VAL A 333 8.11 -13.09 -14.29
N ASP A 334 8.59 -13.12 -15.49
CA ASP A 334 9.12 -14.30 -16.15
C ASP A 334 10.66 -14.26 -16.10
N LEU A 335 11.27 -15.34 -15.62
CA LEU A 335 12.68 -15.47 -15.32
C LEU A 335 13.30 -16.60 -16.15
N ASP A 336 14.48 -16.34 -16.74
CA ASP A 336 15.31 -17.36 -17.36
C ASP A 336 16.35 -17.87 -16.34
N VAL A 337 16.14 -19.06 -15.81
CA VAL A 337 17.02 -19.70 -14.82
C VAL A 337 17.76 -20.86 -15.48
N GLN A 338 19.10 -20.75 -15.60
CA GLN A 338 19.93 -21.75 -16.23
C GLN A 338 21.18 -22.00 -15.38
N ASN A 339 21.53 -23.27 -15.18
CA ASN A 339 22.74 -23.66 -14.46
C ASN A 339 22.87 -22.99 -13.09
N GLY A 340 21.78 -22.92 -12.33
CA GLY A 340 21.75 -22.36 -11.00
C GLY A 340 21.84 -20.82 -10.93
N ARG A 341 21.49 -20.12 -12.02
CA ARG A 341 21.60 -18.66 -12.11
C ARG A 341 20.44 -18.06 -12.90
N MET A 342 19.98 -16.89 -12.47
CA MET A 342 19.10 -16.04 -13.25
C MET A 342 19.90 -15.38 -14.39
N MET A 343 19.55 -15.71 -15.63
CA MET A 343 20.21 -15.19 -16.85
C MET A 343 19.51 -13.94 -17.40
N GLY A 344 18.23 -13.76 -17.08
CA GLY A 344 17.46 -12.61 -17.53
C GLY A 344 16.03 -12.65 -16.96
N TYR A 345 15.30 -11.57 -17.22
CA TYR A 345 13.90 -11.44 -16.80
C TYR A 345 13.09 -10.60 -17.78
N LYS A 346 11.76 -10.82 -17.73
CA LYS A 346 10.75 -9.88 -18.24
C LYS A 346 9.76 -9.59 -17.12
N HIS A 347 9.32 -8.35 -17.01
CA HIS A 347 8.35 -7.89 -16.04
C HIS A 347 7.22 -7.12 -16.71
N LYS A 348 6.03 -7.28 -16.18
CA LYS A 348 4.86 -6.44 -16.50
C LYS A 348 4.06 -6.17 -15.24
N LEU A 349 3.87 -4.90 -14.92
CA LEU A 349 2.91 -4.44 -13.95
C LEU A 349 1.56 -4.25 -14.66
N ILE A 350 0.60 -5.11 -14.38
CA ILE A 350 -0.70 -5.18 -15.06
C ILE A 350 -1.72 -4.40 -14.26
N PRO A 351 -2.22 -3.25 -14.75
CA PRO A 351 -3.26 -2.50 -14.06
C PRO A 351 -4.62 -3.21 -14.19
N ILE A 352 -5.36 -3.27 -13.11
CA ILE A 352 -6.67 -3.94 -13.03
C ILE A 352 -7.77 -2.90 -13.27
N PHE A 353 -8.07 -2.61 -14.53
CA PHE A 353 -9.19 -1.74 -14.91
C PHE A 353 -10.50 -2.51 -14.83
N SER A 354 -11.40 -2.13 -13.93
CA SER A 354 -12.62 -2.89 -13.64
C SER A 354 -13.59 -2.98 -14.81
N ASP A 355 -13.59 -1.99 -15.68
CA ASP A 355 -14.48 -1.92 -16.84
C ASP A 355 -13.90 -2.63 -18.08
N VAL A 356 -12.64 -3.06 -18.01
CA VAL A 356 -11.91 -3.73 -19.09
C VAL A 356 -11.73 -5.22 -18.80
N ILE A 357 -11.37 -5.56 -17.55
CA ILE A 357 -11.13 -6.93 -17.12
C ILE A 357 -12.44 -7.53 -16.61
N SER A 358 -12.89 -8.61 -17.24
CA SER A 358 -14.08 -9.33 -16.81
C SER A 358 -13.85 -10.04 -15.47
N PRO A 359 -14.81 -10.02 -14.53
CA PRO A 359 -14.66 -10.70 -13.26
C PRO A 359 -14.63 -12.23 -13.42
N ASP A 360 -13.81 -12.92 -12.65
CA ASP A 360 -13.97 -14.36 -12.44
C ASP A 360 -15.27 -14.61 -11.68
N LYS A 361 -16.16 -15.40 -12.27
CA LYS A 361 -17.52 -15.60 -11.75
C LYS A 361 -17.54 -16.34 -10.40
N ALA A 362 -16.62 -17.26 -10.18
CA ALA A 362 -16.56 -18.02 -8.94
C ALA A 362 -16.11 -17.13 -7.79
N VAL A 363 -15.07 -16.34 -8.00
CA VAL A 363 -14.56 -15.40 -7.01
C VAL A 363 -15.55 -14.25 -6.78
N ALA A 364 -16.20 -13.72 -7.83
CA ALA A 364 -17.25 -12.71 -7.70
C ALA A 364 -18.40 -13.19 -6.82
N ASN A 365 -18.89 -14.41 -7.05
CA ASN A 365 -19.95 -15.00 -6.23
C ASN A 365 -19.50 -15.22 -4.77
N LEU A 366 -18.25 -15.64 -4.55
CA LEU A 366 -17.69 -15.80 -3.21
C LEU A 366 -17.64 -14.46 -2.47
N ILE A 367 -17.13 -13.42 -3.12
CA ILE A 367 -17.09 -12.05 -2.57
C ILE A 367 -18.51 -11.58 -2.21
N ASP A 368 -19.48 -11.77 -3.09
CA ASP A 368 -20.85 -11.38 -2.83
C ASP A 368 -21.45 -12.16 -1.64
N GLN A 369 -21.13 -13.45 -1.49
CA GLN A 369 -21.53 -14.25 -0.33
C GLN A 369 -20.91 -13.75 0.99
N GLN A 370 -19.60 -13.39 0.99
CA GLN A 370 -18.94 -12.86 2.18
C GLN A 370 -19.55 -11.51 2.60
N ARG A 371 -19.95 -10.69 1.65
CA ARG A 371 -20.49 -9.34 1.86
C ARG A 371 -22.01 -9.33 2.15
N ALA A 372 -22.74 -10.38 1.73
CA ALA A 372 -24.20 -10.42 1.83
C ALA A 372 -24.77 -10.12 3.23
N PRO A 373 -24.19 -10.61 4.35
CA PRO A 373 -24.67 -10.28 5.69
C PRO A 373 -24.63 -8.78 6.01
N TYR A 374 -23.75 -8.03 5.38
CA TYR A 374 -23.44 -6.62 5.68
C TYR A 374 -23.87 -5.65 4.58
N ILE A 375 -24.48 -6.14 3.50
CA ILE A 375 -24.73 -5.33 2.28
C ILE A 375 -25.60 -4.10 2.53
N LYS A 376 -26.49 -4.16 3.50
CA LYS A 376 -27.35 -3.04 3.87
C LYS A 376 -26.53 -1.91 4.51
N GLU A 377 -25.66 -2.26 5.44
CA GLU A 377 -24.76 -1.35 6.14
C GLU A 377 -23.73 -0.77 5.16
N LEU A 378 -23.12 -1.61 4.34
CA LEU A 378 -22.11 -1.19 3.35
C LEU A 378 -22.65 -0.16 2.35
N ASN A 379 -23.87 -0.35 1.88
CA ASN A 379 -24.48 0.53 0.87
C ASN A 379 -25.22 1.73 1.46
N GLU A 380 -25.23 1.92 2.77
CA GLU A 380 -25.88 3.06 3.38
C GLU A 380 -25.16 4.35 2.98
N VAL A 381 -25.88 5.25 2.30
CA VAL A 381 -25.37 6.56 1.93
C VAL A 381 -25.38 7.47 3.16
N ILE A 382 -24.23 8.00 3.50
CA ILE A 382 -24.01 8.84 4.68
C ILE A 382 -24.02 10.32 4.30
N GLY A 383 -23.51 10.65 3.12
CA GLY A 383 -23.43 12.00 2.58
C GLY A 383 -22.98 11.98 1.14
N LYS A 384 -22.58 13.15 0.64
CA LYS A 384 -22.11 13.33 -0.75
C LYS A 384 -20.86 14.18 -0.77
N SER A 385 -19.89 13.86 -1.63
CA SER A 385 -18.72 14.72 -1.83
C SER A 385 -18.85 15.61 -3.06
N GLU A 386 -18.59 16.90 -2.92
CA GLU A 386 -18.42 17.86 -4.02
C GLU A 386 -16.95 18.07 -4.40
N SER A 387 -16.01 17.56 -3.58
CA SER A 387 -14.58 17.61 -3.83
C SER A 387 -13.99 16.21 -4.03
N LEU A 388 -12.76 16.13 -4.51
CA LEU A 388 -12.00 14.88 -4.56
C LEU A 388 -11.52 14.53 -3.15
N LEU A 389 -11.93 13.35 -2.63
CA LEU A 389 -11.36 12.82 -1.40
C LEU A 389 -10.34 11.74 -1.73
N TYR A 390 -9.14 11.87 -1.19
CA TYR A 390 -8.02 10.94 -1.37
C TYR A 390 -7.10 10.96 -0.16
N ARG A 391 -6.27 9.94 0.00
CA ARG A 391 -5.39 9.79 1.16
C ARG A 391 -3.91 9.88 0.82
N ARG A 392 -3.46 9.46 -0.34
CA ARG A 392 -2.04 9.30 -0.67
C ARG A 392 -1.30 10.63 -0.87
N GLY A 393 -0.13 10.76 -0.17
CA GLY A 393 0.80 11.88 -0.16
C GLY A 393 1.51 11.99 1.20
N ASN A 394 2.79 12.40 1.25
CA ASN A 394 3.57 12.34 2.49
C ASN A 394 2.98 13.15 3.66
N PHE A 395 2.24 14.22 3.40
CA PHE A 395 1.83 15.16 4.46
C PHE A 395 0.32 15.26 4.67
N ASN A 396 -0.47 15.15 3.63
CA ASN A 396 -1.93 15.21 3.72
C ASN A 396 -2.61 14.54 2.51
N GLY A 397 -3.91 14.36 2.66
CA GLY A 397 -4.88 14.06 1.64
C GLY A 397 -6.23 14.57 2.12
N THR A 398 -7.16 14.85 1.23
CA THR A 398 -8.45 15.45 1.59
C THR A 398 -9.34 14.53 2.42
N TRP A 399 -9.18 13.18 2.34
CA TRP A 399 -9.78 12.28 3.31
C TRP A 399 -9.23 12.47 4.72
N ASP A 400 -7.92 12.69 4.83
CA ASP A 400 -7.27 12.92 6.13
C ASP A 400 -7.65 14.29 6.69
N ASP A 401 -7.76 15.32 5.83
CA ASP A 401 -8.24 16.63 6.22
C ASP A 401 -9.67 16.54 6.78
N LEU A 402 -10.57 15.78 6.12
CA LEU A 402 -11.93 15.50 6.60
C LEU A 402 -11.94 14.79 7.96
N ILE A 403 -11.10 13.75 8.13
CA ILE A 403 -10.99 13.03 9.40
C ILE A 403 -10.48 13.97 10.51
N CYS A 404 -9.51 14.82 10.20
CA CYS A 404 -8.98 15.80 11.13
C CYS A 404 -10.03 16.85 11.54
N GLU A 405 -10.84 17.34 10.61
CA GLU A 405 -11.96 18.26 10.91
C GLU A 405 -13.02 17.57 11.78
N ALA A 406 -13.39 16.33 11.45
CA ALA A 406 -14.33 15.55 12.25
C ALA A 406 -13.83 15.34 13.69
N LEU A 407 -12.54 15.04 13.88
CA LEU A 407 -11.94 14.91 15.21
C LEU A 407 -11.97 16.23 15.99
N ILE A 408 -11.72 17.38 15.36
CA ILE A 408 -11.76 18.68 16.02
C ILE A 408 -13.19 18.99 16.47
N GLU A 409 -14.17 18.86 15.58
CA GLU A 409 -15.54 19.27 15.86
C GLU A 409 -16.27 18.29 16.79
N GLU A 410 -16.20 16.99 16.52
CA GLU A 410 -16.90 15.96 17.32
C GLU A 410 -16.27 15.72 18.68
N ARG A 411 -14.98 16.05 18.84
CA ARG A 411 -14.24 15.85 20.08
C ARG A 411 -13.91 17.17 20.81
N GLU A 412 -14.34 18.31 20.29
CA GLU A 412 -14.07 19.64 20.85
C GLU A 412 -12.58 19.85 21.16
N ALA A 413 -11.72 19.59 20.16
CA ALA A 413 -10.27 19.68 20.28
C ALA A 413 -9.72 20.95 19.62
N ASP A 414 -8.54 21.39 20.07
CA ASP A 414 -7.81 22.51 19.44
C ASP A 414 -6.99 22.00 18.25
N ILE A 415 -6.47 20.77 18.37
CA ILE A 415 -5.59 20.13 17.38
C ILE A 415 -6.07 18.69 17.19
N SER A 416 -6.01 18.21 15.97
CA SER A 416 -6.23 16.79 15.67
C SER A 416 -5.01 16.12 15.07
N MET A 417 -4.86 14.82 15.33
CA MET A 417 -3.82 13.95 14.80
C MET A 417 -4.43 12.67 14.25
N SER A 418 -4.18 12.37 12.98
CA SER A 418 -4.60 11.13 12.33
C SER A 418 -3.37 10.38 11.81
N PRO A 419 -3.29 9.05 11.93
CA PRO A 419 -2.12 8.31 11.44
C PRO A 419 -1.96 8.46 9.93
N GLY A 420 -0.72 8.49 9.47
CA GLY A 420 -0.35 8.60 8.06
C GLY A 420 -0.46 7.26 7.32
N VAL A 421 -1.64 6.64 7.34
CA VAL A 421 -1.88 5.40 6.61
C VAL A 421 -2.15 5.65 5.13
N ARG A 422 -1.94 4.64 4.27
CA ARG A 422 -1.91 4.81 2.81
C ARG A 422 -3.03 4.11 2.06
N TRP A 423 -3.82 3.27 2.72
CA TRP A 423 -4.92 2.54 2.09
C TRP A 423 -6.22 3.35 2.06
N GLY A 424 -7.16 2.87 1.29
CA GLY A 424 -8.52 3.38 1.17
C GLY A 424 -8.82 4.02 -0.19
N PRO A 425 -10.11 4.07 -0.56
CA PRO A 425 -10.53 4.57 -1.86
C PRO A 425 -10.41 6.09 -1.98
N SER A 426 -10.35 6.55 -3.22
CA SER A 426 -10.66 7.94 -3.56
C SER A 426 -12.15 8.08 -3.86
N ILE A 427 -12.74 9.24 -3.51
CA ILE A 427 -14.11 9.61 -3.87
C ILE A 427 -14.03 10.77 -4.87
N VAL A 428 -14.60 10.57 -6.05
CA VAL A 428 -14.63 11.64 -7.06
C VAL A 428 -15.77 12.65 -6.80
N PRO A 429 -15.62 13.91 -7.22
CA PRO A 429 -16.67 14.93 -7.03
C PRO A 429 -18.02 14.47 -7.56
N GLY A 430 -19.08 14.68 -6.77
CA GLY A 430 -20.44 14.28 -7.09
C GLY A 430 -20.82 12.85 -6.71
N GLN A 431 -19.89 12.05 -6.18
CA GLN A 431 -20.14 10.72 -5.68
C GLN A 431 -20.76 10.75 -4.28
N ASP A 432 -21.69 9.82 -4.02
CA ASP A 432 -22.18 9.56 -2.67
C ASP A 432 -21.06 8.94 -1.83
N ILE A 433 -21.02 9.29 -0.54
CA ILE A 433 -20.13 8.69 0.46
C ILE A 433 -20.96 7.65 1.20
N THR A 434 -20.57 6.39 1.09
CA THR A 434 -21.22 5.28 1.78
C THR A 434 -20.52 4.97 3.11
N ARG A 435 -21.17 4.19 3.97
CA ARG A 435 -20.53 3.67 5.17
C ARG A 435 -19.32 2.82 4.83
N GLU A 436 -19.35 2.04 3.75
CA GLU A 436 -18.20 1.28 3.29
C GLU A 436 -17.00 2.19 2.99
N ASP A 437 -17.21 3.33 2.34
CA ASP A 437 -16.12 4.27 2.03
C ASP A 437 -15.46 4.82 3.31
N ILE A 438 -16.25 5.16 4.34
CA ILE A 438 -15.73 5.59 5.65
C ILE A 438 -14.90 4.48 6.29
N TRP A 439 -15.42 3.25 6.30
CA TRP A 439 -14.71 2.13 6.88
C TRP A 439 -13.43 1.78 6.11
N ASN A 440 -13.43 1.82 4.80
CA ASN A 440 -12.25 1.55 3.98
C ASN A 440 -11.09 2.55 4.22
N VAL A 441 -11.34 3.68 4.87
CA VAL A 441 -10.30 4.64 5.28
C VAL A 441 -10.05 4.67 6.79
N THR A 442 -10.86 3.99 7.60
CA THR A 442 -10.77 4.04 9.06
C THR A 442 -10.76 2.67 9.74
N ALA A 443 -11.03 1.57 9.04
CA ALA A 443 -11.12 0.23 9.63
C ALA A 443 -9.77 -0.22 10.19
N MET A 444 -9.67 -0.18 11.51
CA MET A 444 -8.52 -0.56 12.30
C MET A 444 -8.98 -1.24 13.58
N THR A 445 -8.34 -2.31 14.02
CA THR A 445 -8.77 -3.07 15.22
C THR A 445 -8.63 -2.26 16.51
N TYR A 446 -7.84 -1.19 16.52
CA TYR A 446 -7.66 -0.25 17.63
C TYR A 446 -8.05 1.19 17.23
N GLY A 447 -9.20 1.34 16.56
CA GLY A 447 -9.70 2.58 15.97
C GLY A 447 -10.32 3.61 16.92
N LYS A 448 -10.07 3.58 18.24
CA LYS A 448 -10.66 4.53 19.19
C LYS A 448 -10.11 5.94 19.02
N ALA A 449 -11.01 6.93 19.00
CA ALA A 449 -10.70 8.36 18.92
C ALA A 449 -10.53 8.94 20.33
N TYR A 450 -9.29 9.11 20.76
CA TYR A 450 -8.96 9.70 22.07
C TYR A 450 -9.13 11.23 22.06
N ARG A 451 -9.24 11.79 23.28
CA ARG A 451 -9.16 13.23 23.55
C ARG A 451 -8.33 13.42 24.82
N THR A 452 -7.24 14.14 24.70
CA THR A 452 -6.26 14.30 25.79
C THR A 452 -5.59 15.66 25.75
N GLU A 453 -4.79 15.97 26.75
CA GLU A 453 -3.98 17.17 26.83
C GLU A 453 -2.52 16.85 26.49
N PHE A 454 -1.95 17.55 25.52
CA PHE A 454 -0.52 17.51 25.19
C PHE A 454 0.12 18.87 25.35
N THR A 455 1.35 18.92 25.85
CA THR A 455 2.16 20.13 25.79
C THR A 455 2.62 20.40 24.37
N GLY A 456 2.91 21.66 24.05
CA GLY A 456 3.48 22.00 22.74
C GLY A 456 4.82 21.31 22.47
N GLU A 457 5.62 21.09 23.51
CA GLU A 457 6.86 20.32 23.43
C GLU A 457 6.59 18.86 23.04
N PHE A 458 5.59 18.21 23.66
CA PHE A 458 5.24 16.82 23.34
C PHE A 458 4.70 16.68 21.92
N ILE A 459 3.90 17.64 21.45
CA ILE A 459 3.45 17.70 20.05
C ILE A 459 4.65 17.77 19.10
N HIS A 460 5.63 18.61 19.40
CA HIS A 460 6.87 18.73 18.62
C HIS A 460 7.65 17.40 18.58
N ILE A 461 7.78 16.72 19.72
CA ILE A 461 8.46 15.42 19.81
C ILE A 461 7.76 14.38 18.93
N ILE A 462 6.42 14.27 18.97
CA ILE A 462 5.66 13.35 18.10
C ILE A 462 5.95 13.63 16.64
N LEU A 463 5.89 14.89 16.22
CA LEU A 463 6.13 15.26 14.81
C LEU A 463 7.57 14.96 14.36
N GLU A 464 8.56 15.19 15.21
CA GLU A 464 9.98 14.89 14.92
C GLU A 464 10.23 13.38 14.86
N ASP A 465 9.61 12.60 15.74
CA ASP A 465 9.74 11.14 15.77
C ASP A 465 9.14 10.52 14.50
N VAL A 466 7.92 10.91 14.15
CA VAL A 466 7.30 10.43 12.90
C VAL A 466 8.08 10.90 11.67
N ALA A 467 8.61 12.12 11.67
CA ALA A 467 9.45 12.60 10.57
C ALA A 467 10.75 11.78 10.45
N ASP A 468 11.33 11.29 11.55
CA ASP A 468 12.51 10.42 11.49
C ASP A 468 12.17 9.05 10.91
N ASN A 469 10.99 8.52 11.19
CA ASN A 469 10.52 7.26 10.61
C ASN A 469 10.36 7.29 9.08
N LEU A 470 10.25 8.48 8.47
CA LEU A 470 10.14 8.65 7.02
C LEU A 470 11.45 9.16 6.40
N PHE A 471 12.11 10.09 7.07
CA PHE A 471 13.19 10.89 6.50
C PHE A 471 14.54 10.65 7.19
N ASN A 472 14.72 9.50 7.85
CA ASN A 472 16.03 9.09 8.32
C ASN A 472 16.95 8.82 7.13
N ALA A 473 18.19 9.30 7.19
CA ALA A 473 19.18 9.08 6.13
C ALA A 473 19.54 7.58 5.96
N ASP A 474 19.39 6.78 7.00
CA ASP A 474 19.56 5.34 6.96
C ASP A 474 18.21 4.64 6.75
N PRO A 475 17.97 3.98 5.60
CA PRO A 475 16.71 3.27 5.32
C PRO A 475 16.31 2.23 6.38
N TYR A 476 17.26 1.67 7.13
CA TYR A 476 16.97 0.72 8.21
C TYR A 476 16.32 1.36 9.46
N TYR A 477 16.16 2.68 9.48
CA TYR A 477 15.35 3.40 10.46
C TYR A 477 14.08 4.01 9.87
N GLN A 478 13.80 3.75 8.58
CA GLN A 478 12.58 4.21 7.94
C GLN A 478 11.48 3.14 8.08
N GLN A 479 10.53 3.38 8.96
CA GLN A 479 9.37 2.50 9.12
C GLN A 479 8.39 2.58 7.93
N GLY A 480 8.51 3.60 7.07
CA GLY A 480 7.56 3.90 6.02
C GLY A 480 6.29 4.57 6.55
N GLY A 481 5.19 4.42 5.83
CA GLY A 481 3.98 5.20 6.09
C GLY A 481 4.10 6.64 5.58
N ASP A 482 3.25 7.53 6.06
CA ASP A 482 3.29 8.96 5.80
C ASP A 482 3.36 9.74 7.12
N MET A 483 3.59 11.06 7.05
CA MET A 483 3.54 11.91 8.25
C MET A 483 2.18 11.80 8.94
N VAL A 484 2.17 11.90 10.26
CA VAL A 484 0.93 12.09 10.99
C VAL A 484 0.19 13.29 10.42
N ARG A 485 -1.08 13.11 10.09
CA ARG A 485 -1.95 14.16 9.56
C ARG A 485 -2.38 15.07 10.69
N ILE A 486 -2.40 16.35 10.45
CA ILE A 486 -2.75 17.34 11.46
C ILE A 486 -3.91 18.23 11.02
N GLY A 487 -4.81 18.52 11.95
CA GLY A 487 -5.80 19.59 11.85
C GLY A 487 -5.62 20.61 12.98
N GLY A 488 -6.13 21.83 12.80
CA GLY A 488 -6.09 22.89 13.79
C GLY A 488 -4.74 23.56 14.00
N MET A 489 -3.66 23.04 13.43
CA MET A 489 -2.33 23.64 13.48
C MET A 489 -1.61 23.56 12.13
N SER A 490 -0.56 24.37 11.99
CA SER A 490 0.36 24.34 10.85
C SER A 490 1.81 24.28 11.33
N TYR A 491 2.71 23.78 10.48
CA TYR A 491 4.16 23.78 10.75
C TYR A 491 4.99 23.83 9.47
N LYS A 492 6.29 24.10 9.63
CA LYS A 492 7.28 23.90 8.57
C LYS A 492 8.13 22.67 8.87
N ILE A 493 8.49 21.91 7.84
CA ILE A 493 9.42 20.79 7.94
C ILE A 493 10.56 20.94 6.94
N ASP A 494 11.78 20.69 7.41
CA ASP A 494 12.97 20.52 6.56
C ASP A 494 13.44 19.06 6.72
N ILE A 495 13.11 18.24 5.74
CA ILE A 495 13.35 16.79 5.78
C ILE A 495 14.84 16.42 5.79
N ASN A 496 15.72 17.32 5.37
CA ASN A 496 17.16 17.08 5.29
C ASN A 496 17.89 17.35 6.63
N LYS A 497 17.18 17.88 7.64
CA LYS A 497 17.77 18.12 8.96
C LYS A 497 17.76 16.86 9.82
N PRO A 498 18.61 16.79 10.85
CA PRO A 498 18.56 15.70 11.82
C PRO A 498 17.27 15.78 12.67
N GLN A 499 16.86 14.64 13.22
CA GLN A 499 15.77 14.53 14.18
C GLN A 499 15.90 15.58 15.31
N GLY A 500 14.79 16.18 15.70
CA GLY A 500 14.72 17.26 16.70
C GLY A 500 14.95 18.66 16.12
N SER A 501 15.22 18.77 14.81
CA SER A 501 15.47 20.06 14.14
C SER A 501 14.73 20.20 12.81
N ARG A 502 13.90 19.20 12.45
CA ARG A 502 13.12 19.21 11.19
C ARG A 502 11.89 20.11 11.28
N ILE A 503 11.21 20.11 12.43
CA ILE A 503 9.90 20.77 12.60
C ILE A 503 10.10 22.15 13.23
N THR A 504 9.54 23.18 12.58
CA THR A 504 9.62 24.57 13.03
C THR A 504 8.30 25.31 12.77
N ASP A 505 8.16 26.51 13.31
CA ASP A 505 7.05 27.43 13.09
C ASP A 505 5.65 26.84 13.35
N MET A 506 5.54 25.93 14.33
CA MET A 506 4.24 25.39 14.73
C MET A 506 3.30 26.51 15.18
N THR A 507 2.12 26.58 14.58
CA THR A 507 1.14 27.67 14.78
C THR A 507 -0.25 27.11 14.95
N LEU A 508 -0.98 27.53 15.98
CA LEU A 508 -2.39 27.18 16.19
C LEU A 508 -3.26 27.98 15.21
N LEU A 509 -4.01 27.31 14.34
CA LEU A 509 -4.77 27.98 13.27
C LEU A 509 -5.91 28.88 13.81
N LYS A 510 -6.57 28.43 14.89
CA LYS A 510 -7.69 29.14 15.52
C LYS A 510 -7.33 30.56 15.99
N THR A 511 -6.10 30.76 16.47
CA THR A 511 -5.65 32.04 17.05
C THR A 511 -4.56 32.72 16.23
N GLY A 512 -3.85 31.98 15.37
CA GLY A 512 -2.67 32.44 14.66
C GLY A 512 -1.42 32.56 15.55
N GLU A 513 -1.49 32.12 16.81
CA GLU A 513 -0.38 32.16 17.75
C GLU A 513 0.56 30.96 17.55
N LYS A 514 1.84 31.18 17.81
CA LYS A 514 2.81 30.08 17.85
C LYS A 514 2.48 29.11 18.97
N ILE A 515 2.65 27.82 18.71
CA ILE A 515 2.57 26.79 19.73
C ILE A 515 3.67 27.04 20.76
N ASP A 516 3.27 27.23 22.01
CA ASP A 516 4.17 27.40 23.15
C ASP A 516 4.55 26.03 23.72
N PRO A 517 5.83 25.66 23.76
CA PRO A 517 6.25 24.35 24.26
C PRO A 517 5.72 24.00 25.66
N SER A 518 5.56 25.01 26.52
CA SER A 518 5.13 24.83 27.92
C SER A 518 3.61 24.83 28.14
N LYS A 519 2.84 25.30 27.15
CA LYS A 519 1.37 25.32 27.22
C LYS A 519 0.78 23.97 26.83
N THR A 520 -0.37 23.67 27.42
CA THR A 520 -1.19 22.49 27.13
C THR A 520 -2.26 22.84 26.11
N TYR A 521 -2.49 21.93 25.17
CA TYR A 521 -3.51 22.00 24.11
C TYR A 521 -4.38 20.76 24.16
N ILE A 522 -5.65 20.91 23.86
CA ILE A 522 -6.56 19.77 23.73
C ILE A 522 -6.32 19.11 22.37
N VAL A 523 -5.87 17.86 22.40
CA VAL A 523 -5.57 17.08 21.19
C VAL A 523 -6.54 15.91 21.08
N SER A 524 -7.12 15.71 19.93
CA SER A 524 -7.86 14.51 19.57
C SER A 524 -7.13 13.76 18.46
N GLY A 525 -7.08 12.43 18.59
CA GLY A 525 -6.50 11.57 17.57
C GLY A 525 -7.11 10.18 17.65
N TRP A 526 -6.64 9.26 16.81
CA TRP A 526 -7.12 7.89 16.79
C TRP A 526 -5.99 6.90 16.46
N ALA A 527 -6.29 5.60 16.56
CA ALA A 527 -5.32 4.53 16.34
C ALA A 527 -4.07 4.65 17.26
N SER A 528 -4.33 4.93 18.53
CA SER A 528 -3.27 4.93 19.55
C SER A 528 -2.78 3.51 19.81
N VAL A 529 -1.46 3.36 19.88
CA VAL A 529 -0.81 2.08 20.25
C VAL A 529 -0.97 1.74 21.75
N ASN A 530 -1.50 2.66 22.56
CA ASN A 530 -1.75 2.45 23.99
C ASN A 530 -2.97 1.56 24.22
N GLU A 531 -2.84 0.48 25.01
CA GLU A 531 -3.87 -0.50 25.29
C GLU A 531 -5.16 0.11 25.86
N ASN A 532 -5.04 1.03 26.81
CA ASN A 532 -6.16 1.61 27.54
C ASN A 532 -6.71 2.90 26.91
N THR A 533 -6.59 3.05 25.60
CA THR A 533 -7.16 4.20 24.90
C THR A 533 -8.68 4.17 24.97
N GLU A 534 -9.29 5.28 25.44
CA GLU A 534 -10.74 5.44 25.53
C GLU A 534 -11.25 6.46 24.51
N GLY A 535 -12.48 6.24 24.04
CA GLY A 535 -13.18 7.12 23.12
C GLY A 535 -14.15 6.38 22.20
N PRO A 536 -14.93 7.10 21.40
CA PRO A 536 -15.74 6.50 20.34
C PRO A 536 -14.83 5.91 19.26
N GLN A 537 -15.40 5.07 18.42
CA GLN A 537 -14.68 4.59 17.25
C GLN A 537 -14.55 5.70 16.21
N ILE A 538 -13.43 5.73 15.50
CA ILE A 538 -13.16 6.79 14.51
C ILE A 538 -14.19 6.82 13.38
N TRP A 539 -14.67 5.67 12.92
CA TRP A 539 -15.71 5.61 11.89
C TRP A 539 -17.02 6.24 12.36
N ASP A 540 -17.38 6.13 13.64
CA ASP A 540 -18.57 6.79 14.20
C ASP A 540 -18.38 8.31 14.24
N VAL A 541 -17.18 8.78 14.60
CA VAL A 541 -16.82 10.21 14.62
C VAL A 541 -16.95 10.81 13.21
N VAL A 542 -16.37 10.15 12.21
CA VAL A 542 -16.40 10.59 10.82
C VAL A 542 -17.81 10.50 10.25
N GLU A 543 -18.55 9.42 10.53
CA GLU A 543 -19.94 9.26 10.08
C GLU A 543 -20.84 10.37 10.65
N ASN A 544 -20.73 10.67 11.95
CA ASN A 544 -21.51 11.73 12.59
C ASN A 544 -21.23 13.10 11.96
N TYR A 545 -19.95 13.41 11.70
CA TYR A 545 -19.56 14.64 11.03
C TYR A 545 -20.17 14.75 9.63
N ILE A 546 -20.06 13.68 8.81
CA ILE A 546 -20.60 13.68 7.44
C ILE A 546 -22.13 13.79 7.45
N ARG A 547 -22.82 13.06 8.33
CA ARG A 547 -24.30 13.12 8.44
C ARG A 547 -24.79 14.51 8.79
N ARG A 548 -24.08 15.23 9.68
CA ARG A 548 -24.46 16.59 10.08
C ARG A 548 -24.28 17.59 8.94
N ASN A 549 -23.23 17.42 8.13
CA ASN A 549 -22.91 18.32 7.04
C ASN A 549 -23.58 17.94 5.72
N GLU A 550 -23.99 16.67 5.53
CA GLU A 550 -24.64 16.08 4.35
C GLU A 550 -23.81 16.19 3.05
N ILE A 551 -23.31 17.39 2.74
CA ILE A 551 -22.47 17.69 1.57
C ILE A 551 -21.06 18.04 2.06
N ILE A 552 -20.08 17.31 1.57
CA ILE A 552 -18.67 17.47 1.93
C ILE A 552 -17.93 18.17 0.79
N SER A 553 -17.27 19.27 1.14
CA SER A 553 -16.41 20.02 0.23
C SER A 553 -15.11 20.38 0.97
N ILE A 554 -14.08 19.60 0.77
CA ILE A 554 -12.77 19.73 1.41
C ILE A 554 -11.75 20.17 0.36
N GLU A 555 -11.09 21.28 0.60
CA GLU A 555 -9.92 21.71 -0.16
C GLU A 555 -8.66 21.14 0.49
N PRO A 556 -7.65 20.71 -0.30
CA PRO A 556 -6.38 20.22 0.27
C PRO A 556 -5.78 21.25 1.23
N SER A 557 -5.48 20.82 2.45
CA SER A 557 -4.87 21.70 3.45
C SER A 557 -3.45 22.10 3.05
N ASN A 558 -3.07 23.33 3.40
CA ASN A 558 -1.69 23.83 3.23
C ASN A 558 -1.04 24.06 4.61
N ASN A 559 -1.35 23.17 5.54
CA ASN A 559 -0.93 23.26 6.93
C ASN A 559 0.54 22.89 7.11
N VAL A 560 1.09 22.08 6.20
CA VAL A 560 2.49 21.67 6.23
C VAL A 560 3.25 22.34 5.08
N LYS A 561 4.33 23.05 5.41
CA LYS A 561 5.22 23.69 4.45
C LYS A 561 6.56 23.00 4.45
N VAL A 562 6.89 22.37 3.33
CA VAL A 562 8.15 21.65 3.16
C VAL A 562 9.24 22.64 2.71
N ALA A 563 10.38 22.64 3.37
CA ALA A 563 11.55 23.44 3.04
C ALA A 563 12.65 22.56 2.47
N GLY A 564 13.48 23.13 1.58
CA GLY A 564 14.67 22.43 1.08
C GLY A 564 14.43 21.44 -0.05
N ILE A 565 13.29 21.56 -0.73
CA ILE A 565 12.98 20.79 -1.94
C ILE A 565 13.15 21.68 -3.16
#